data_62825ddf5d1397b611d723ab126b998d
#
_entry.id   62825ddf5d1397b611d723ab126b998d
#
_cell.length_a   1.000
_cell.length_b   1.000
_cell.length_c   1.000
_cell.angle_alpha   90.00
_cell.angle_beta   90.00
_cell.angle_gamma   90.00
#
_symmetry.space_group_name_H-M   'P 1'
#
loop_
_entity.id
_entity.type
_entity.pdbx_description
1 polymer ?
#
loop_
_entity_poly.entity_id
_entity_poly.type
_entity_poly.pdbx_seq_one_letter_code
_entity_poly.pdbx_strand_id
1 'polypeptide(L)'
;MKTKQNFNPDQKVKNHLLALNKKGELLVLEKELIFHLKEFQDSPFLNNLLGVTLSKQGRFEESLGHFNQAIMGAEKKSVYLINLAISLSKIDRVDEAINAFNRSIDLDGSNFKAHFLLGNAFRKVHRIDEAVISYDNAIKINPSHTTALIGKSLSLKNLGKFEQALEICKKAISIRPDFGFAHRHITAMLTYEDAKDPHIVEMESIYNRNSLSLEDRIQLAFGLGKCFEDIKNYKKAFFYLNEGNKLHRKTIEYTTEDRKKWVSDIKVNFKKDFFNSSQELSEQGKKIIFVLGMPRSGTSLVEQILASHSRVYGAGEKNFIHKTIFKALFPIEEVSFPRNLSLHDQESFDNLGRDYIQMIENIGKDEGRLVVDKMPYNFEHIGVIHKALPEAKIILCERDPLDNCFSIFKAKFGAQNEYAYNLEEIGEYYNLYLDLIAHWESVLPNKLHRVKYEELISNQEIISKEMINACDLDWEEDCMSFHSTKRAVITASAAQVRQPLYTSSVGLWKKYETELEPLIKILKKEN
;
A
#
# COMPACT_ATOMS: atom_id res chain seq x y z
N MET A 1 -4.09 34.61 -47.06
CA MET A 1 -4.33 34.76 -45.63
C MET A 1 -5.11 33.54 -45.17
N LYS A 2 -4.47 32.56 -44.53
CA LYS A 2 -5.19 31.44 -43.90
C LYS A 2 -5.86 32.01 -42.65
N THR A 3 -7.18 32.08 -42.65
CA THR A 3 -7.99 32.35 -41.47
C THR A 3 -7.55 31.41 -40.35
N LYS A 4 -7.13 31.98 -39.19
CA LYS A 4 -6.89 31.19 -37.97
C LYS A 4 -8.19 30.44 -37.66
N GLN A 5 -8.26 29.18 -37.98
CA GLN A 5 -9.33 28.32 -37.52
C GLN A 5 -9.36 28.39 -35.98
N ASN A 6 -10.50 28.81 -35.46
CA ASN A 6 -10.70 28.98 -34.02
C ASN A 6 -10.87 27.58 -33.43
N PHE A 7 -9.79 26.94 -32.96
CA PHE A 7 -9.77 25.55 -32.43
C PHE A 7 -10.47 25.41 -31.07
N ASN A 8 -10.98 26.51 -30.51
CA ASN A 8 -11.58 26.48 -29.17
C ASN A 8 -12.91 27.24 -29.18
N PRO A 9 -13.87 26.84 -28.33
CA PRO A 9 -15.09 27.61 -28.12
C PRO A 9 -14.80 28.99 -27.55
N ASP A 10 -15.79 29.87 -27.62
CA ASP A 10 -15.70 31.23 -27.09
C ASP A 10 -15.50 31.26 -25.56
N GLN A 11 -15.16 32.42 -25.00
CA GLN A 11 -14.85 32.56 -23.59
C GLN A 11 -16.08 32.34 -22.69
N LYS A 12 -17.30 32.60 -23.18
CA LYS A 12 -18.55 32.41 -22.43
C LYS A 12 -18.80 30.90 -22.21
N VAL A 13 -18.65 30.09 -23.26
CA VAL A 13 -18.74 28.64 -23.18
C VAL A 13 -17.65 28.08 -22.26
N LYS A 14 -16.39 28.51 -22.39
CA LYS A 14 -15.31 28.08 -21.48
C LYS A 14 -15.63 28.37 -20.03
N ASN A 15 -16.11 29.56 -19.71
CA ASN A 15 -16.46 29.95 -18.34
C ASN A 15 -17.60 29.12 -17.79
N HIS A 16 -18.62 28.81 -18.61
CA HIS A 16 -19.73 27.94 -18.22
C HIS A 16 -19.24 26.53 -17.89
N LEU A 17 -18.46 25.90 -18.78
CA LEU A 17 -17.90 24.56 -18.55
C LEU A 17 -17.01 24.49 -17.30
N LEU A 18 -16.19 25.52 -17.07
CA LEU A 18 -15.37 25.61 -15.84
C LEU A 18 -16.24 25.77 -14.58
N ALA A 19 -17.38 26.49 -14.68
CA ALA A 19 -18.31 26.62 -13.56
C ALA A 19 -18.96 25.27 -13.20
N LEU A 20 -19.38 24.46 -14.18
CA LEU A 20 -19.89 23.09 -13.98
C LEU A 20 -18.82 22.20 -13.33
N ASN A 21 -17.57 22.28 -13.81
CA ASN A 21 -16.46 21.54 -13.21
C ASN A 21 -16.22 21.92 -11.74
N LYS A 22 -16.32 23.21 -11.41
CA LYS A 22 -16.18 23.72 -10.03
C LYS A 22 -17.32 23.27 -9.12
N LYS A 23 -18.55 23.20 -9.64
CA LYS A 23 -19.73 22.70 -8.90
C LYS A 23 -19.72 21.19 -8.73
N GLY A 24 -18.89 20.44 -9.47
CA GLY A 24 -18.87 18.97 -9.44
C GLY A 24 -20.01 18.31 -10.24
N GLU A 25 -20.69 19.05 -11.13
CA GLU A 25 -21.78 18.56 -11.98
C GLU A 25 -21.23 17.71 -13.14
N LEU A 26 -20.49 16.63 -12.82
CA LEU A 26 -19.64 15.89 -13.77
C LEU A 26 -20.41 15.28 -14.95
N LEU A 27 -21.61 14.73 -14.71
CA LEU A 27 -22.43 14.12 -15.77
C LEU A 27 -22.96 15.15 -16.77
N VAL A 28 -23.35 16.33 -16.28
CA VAL A 28 -23.79 17.44 -17.14
C VAL A 28 -22.61 17.97 -17.94
N LEU A 29 -21.48 18.18 -17.27
CA LEU A 29 -20.26 18.66 -17.89
C LEU A 29 -19.77 17.72 -19.00
N GLU A 30 -19.80 16.40 -18.78
CA GLU A 30 -19.41 15.42 -19.79
C GLU A 30 -20.28 15.54 -21.06
N LYS A 31 -21.59 15.60 -20.89
CA LYS A 31 -22.53 15.74 -22.02
C LYS A 31 -22.27 17.01 -22.84
N GLU A 32 -22.08 18.13 -22.15
CA GLU A 32 -21.78 19.42 -22.83
C GLU A 32 -20.41 19.42 -23.51
N LEU A 33 -19.39 18.81 -22.89
CA LEU A 33 -18.06 18.66 -23.50
C LEU A 33 -18.12 17.82 -24.78
N ILE A 34 -18.82 16.68 -24.75
CA ILE A 34 -19.02 15.84 -25.94
C ILE A 34 -19.79 16.61 -27.03
N PHE A 35 -20.79 17.41 -26.65
CA PHE A 35 -21.53 18.23 -27.60
C PHE A 35 -20.62 19.24 -28.30
N HIS A 36 -19.82 20.02 -27.55
CA HIS A 36 -18.91 21.00 -28.10
C HIS A 36 -17.72 20.39 -28.88
N LEU A 37 -17.29 19.20 -28.53
CA LEU A 37 -16.23 18.46 -29.26
C LEU A 37 -16.69 18.03 -30.67
N LYS A 38 -17.99 17.97 -30.98
CA LYS A 38 -18.47 17.73 -32.36
C LYS A 38 -18.09 18.88 -33.30
N GLU A 39 -18.04 20.10 -32.79
CA GLU A 39 -17.68 21.30 -33.56
C GLU A 39 -16.17 21.60 -33.44
N PHE A 40 -15.58 21.40 -32.25
CA PHE A 40 -14.20 21.73 -31.94
C PHE A 40 -13.38 20.46 -31.56
N GLN A 41 -13.33 19.49 -32.48
CA GLN A 41 -12.74 18.14 -32.20
C GLN A 41 -11.32 18.21 -31.68
N ASP A 42 -10.48 19.11 -32.23
CA ASP A 42 -9.07 19.23 -31.86
C ASP A 42 -8.82 20.27 -30.76
N SER A 43 -9.87 20.73 -30.06
CA SER A 43 -9.72 21.73 -29.00
C SER A 43 -8.91 21.16 -27.83
N PRO A 44 -7.69 21.66 -27.56
CA PRO A 44 -6.90 21.21 -26.43
C PRO A 44 -7.59 21.45 -25.08
N PHE A 45 -8.32 22.58 -24.98
CA PHE A 45 -9.06 22.92 -23.77
C PHE A 45 -10.20 21.94 -23.49
N LEU A 46 -11.05 21.64 -24.49
CA LEU A 46 -12.17 20.72 -24.32
C LEU A 46 -11.70 19.30 -24.06
N ASN A 47 -10.72 18.81 -24.82
CA ASN A 47 -10.16 17.47 -24.60
C ASN A 47 -9.52 17.35 -23.23
N ASN A 48 -8.70 18.34 -22.78
CA ASN A 48 -8.16 18.28 -21.42
C ASN A 48 -9.26 18.31 -20.36
N LEU A 49 -10.29 19.13 -20.51
CA LEU A 49 -11.36 19.23 -19.52
C LEU A 49 -12.22 17.95 -19.49
N LEU A 50 -12.45 17.29 -20.63
CA LEU A 50 -13.12 16.00 -20.70
C LEU A 50 -12.26 14.89 -20.04
N GLY A 51 -10.96 14.86 -20.33
CA GLY A 51 -10.04 13.96 -19.64
C GLY A 51 -10.07 14.12 -18.11
N VAL A 52 -10.08 15.38 -17.61
CA VAL A 52 -10.21 15.68 -16.17
C VAL A 52 -11.57 15.22 -15.63
N THR A 53 -12.66 15.40 -16.38
CA THR A 53 -14.01 14.99 -15.98
C THR A 53 -14.10 13.47 -15.85
N LEU A 54 -13.62 12.72 -16.85
CA LEU A 54 -13.55 11.26 -16.84
C LEU A 54 -12.68 10.74 -15.67
N SER A 55 -11.52 11.37 -15.44
CA SER A 55 -10.65 11.03 -14.32
C SER A 55 -11.33 11.21 -12.96
N LYS A 56 -12.14 12.28 -12.78
CA LYS A 56 -12.92 12.52 -11.57
C LYS A 56 -14.05 11.50 -11.38
N GLN A 57 -14.55 10.90 -12.47
CA GLN A 57 -15.53 9.81 -12.45
C GLN A 57 -14.87 8.43 -12.25
N GLY A 58 -13.54 8.34 -12.13
CA GLY A 58 -12.80 7.08 -12.01
C GLY A 58 -12.51 6.38 -13.35
N ARG A 59 -12.92 6.95 -14.48
CA ARG A 59 -12.73 6.41 -15.85
C ARG A 59 -11.37 6.82 -16.40
N PHE A 60 -10.30 6.38 -15.70
CA PHE A 60 -8.94 6.83 -15.97
C PHE A 60 -8.43 6.39 -17.34
N GLU A 61 -8.68 5.15 -17.77
CA GLU A 61 -8.25 4.63 -19.09
C GLU A 61 -8.84 5.47 -20.24
N GLU A 62 -10.13 5.76 -20.18
CA GLU A 62 -10.80 6.58 -21.17
C GLU A 62 -10.25 8.02 -21.22
N SER A 63 -9.83 8.54 -20.07
CA SER A 63 -9.27 9.91 -19.99
C SER A 63 -7.95 10.07 -20.75
N LEU A 64 -7.16 8.97 -20.93
CA LEU A 64 -5.84 9.05 -21.57
C LEU A 64 -5.90 9.50 -23.02
N GLY A 65 -6.89 9.01 -23.79
CA GLY A 65 -7.09 9.40 -25.19
C GLY A 65 -7.30 10.91 -25.33
N HIS A 66 -8.14 11.48 -24.46
CA HIS A 66 -8.44 12.91 -24.46
C HIS A 66 -7.26 13.76 -24.00
N PHE A 67 -6.49 13.33 -23.00
CA PHE A 67 -5.26 14.05 -22.62
C PHE A 67 -4.22 14.04 -23.75
N ASN A 68 -4.05 12.93 -24.46
CA ASN A 68 -3.13 12.85 -25.60
C ASN A 68 -3.56 13.80 -26.73
N GLN A 69 -4.86 13.87 -27.07
CA GLN A 69 -5.38 14.84 -28.04
C GLN A 69 -5.11 16.28 -27.59
N ALA A 70 -5.33 16.59 -26.31
CA ALA A 70 -5.04 17.91 -25.77
C ALA A 70 -3.55 18.29 -25.89
N ILE A 71 -2.65 17.33 -25.64
CA ILE A 71 -1.20 17.52 -25.73
C ILE A 71 -0.76 17.76 -27.18
N MET A 72 -1.34 17.07 -28.15
CA MET A 72 -1.00 17.24 -29.58
C MET A 72 -1.35 18.63 -30.08
N GLY A 73 -2.47 19.20 -29.66
CA GLY A 73 -2.99 20.49 -30.14
C GLY A 73 -2.51 21.73 -29.37
N ALA A 74 -1.74 21.59 -28.28
CA ALA A 74 -1.41 22.72 -27.40
C ALA A 74 0.02 23.25 -27.56
N GLU A 75 0.20 24.58 -27.49
CA GLU A 75 1.50 25.26 -27.39
C GLU A 75 2.11 25.07 -25.97
N LYS A 76 1.28 25.22 -24.92
CA LYS A 76 1.67 25.06 -23.52
C LYS A 76 1.10 23.74 -22.98
N LYS A 77 1.94 22.70 -22.96
CA LYS A 77 1.54 21.30 -22.69
C LYS A 77 1.74 20.86 -21.25
N SER A 78 2.45 21.64 -20.41
CA SER A 78 2.90 21.21 -19.06
C SER A 78 1.73 20.73 -18.18
N VAL A 79 0.65 21.50 -18.05
CA VAL A 79 -0.52 21.14 -17.23
C VAL A 79 -1.24 19.88 -17.76
N TYR A 80 -1.31 19.71 -19.08
CA TYR A 80 -1.97 18.55 -19.69
C TYR A 80 -1.17 17.27 -19.45
N LEU A 81 0.16 17.36 -19.50
CA LEU A 81 1.07 16.27 -19.14
C LEU A 81 0.93 15.87 -17.66
N ILE A 82 0.74 16.83 -16.75
CA ILE A 82 0.45 16.54 -15.34
C ILE A 82 -0.86 15.74 -15.20
N ASN A 83 -1.92 16.17 -15.90
CA ASN A 83 -3.22 15.50 -15.83
C ASN A 83 -3.15 14.07 -16.40
N LEU A 84 -2.46 13.89 -17.53
CA LEU A 84 -2.16 12.57 -18.11
C LEU A 84 -1.41 11.70 -17.10
N ALA A 85 -0.33 12.22 -16.49
CA ALA A 85 0.48 11.49 -15.54
C ALA A 85 -0.29 11.10 -14.26
N ILE A 86 -1.21 11.94 -13.79
CA ILE A 86 -2.10 11.60 -12.67
C ILE A 86 -2.97 10.39 -13.03
N SER A 87 -3.63 10.39 -14.22
CA SER A 87 -4.45 9.26 -14.65
C SER A 87 -3.64 7.99 -14.84
N LEU A 88 -2.46 8.07 -15.48
CA LEU A 88 -1.52 6.94 -15.61
C LEU A 88 -1.12 6.37 -14.24
N SER A 89 -0.85 7.24 -13.25
CA SER A 89 -0.51 6.81 -11.89
C SER A 89 -1.67 6.08 -11.19
N LYS A 90 -2.92 6.43 -11.51
CA LYS A 90 -4.13 5.81 -10.94
C LYS A 90 -4.39 4.42 -11.48
N ILE A 91 -4.06 4.16 -12.74
CA ILE A 91 -4.15 2.83 -13.37
C ILE A 91 -2.83 2.05 -13.29
N ASP A 92 -1.92 2.51 -12.43
CA ASP A 92 -0.64 1.87 -12.11
C ASP A 92 0.38 1.80 -13.26
N ARG A 93 0.20 2.60 -14.32
CA ARG A 93 1.19 2.82 -15.39
C ARG A 93 2.21 3.86 -14.94
N VAL A 94 2.94 3.55 -13.84
CA VAL A 94 3.71 4.55 -13.09
C VAL A 94 4.94 5.03 -13.87
N ASP A 95 5.61 4.17 -14.63
CA ASP A 95 6.78 4.57 -15.42
C ASP A 95 6.40 5.57 -16.53
N GLU A 96 5.23 5.38 -17.16
CA GLU A 96 4.71 6.34 -18.12
C GLU A 96 4.31 7.66 -17.45
N ALA A 97 3.75 7.58 -16.22
CA ALA A 97 3.47 8.77 -15.42
C ALA A 97 4.75 9.55 -15.09
N ILE A 98 5.83 8.86 -14.68
CA ILE A 98 7.15 9.47 -14.43
C ILE A 98 7.66 10.18 -15.67
N ASN A 99 7.57 9.55 -16.84
CA ASN A 99 7.97 10.16 -18.10
C ASN A 99 7.15 11.42 -18.40
N ALA A 100 5.83 11.36 -18.24
CA ALA A 100 4.94 12.51 -18.47
C ALA A 100 5.20 13.65 -17.47
N PHE A 101 5.48 13.35 -16.17
CA PHE A 101 5.90 14.38 -15.20
C PHE A 101 7.24 15.01 -15.57
N ASN A 102 8.25 14.23 -15.97
CA ASN A 102 9.54 14.77 -16.42
C ASN A 102 9.37 15.71 -17.62
N ARG A 103 8.62 15.27 -18.64
CA ARG A 103 8.31 16.14 -19.81
C ARG A 103 7.57 17.41 -19.42
N SER A 104 6.71 17.35 -18.39
CA SER A 104 6.04 18.56 -17.88
C SER A 104 7.02 19.51 -17.21
N ILE A 105 7.99 18.98 -16.44
CA ILE A 105 9.05 19.74 -15.77
C ILE A 105 10.01 20.37 -16.79
N ASP A 106 10.36 19.66 -17.86
CA ASP A 106 11.19 20.19 -18.96
C ASP A 106 10.53 21.41 -19.62
N LEU A 107 9.19 21.45 -19.69
CA LEU A 107 8.43 22.58 -20.25
C LEU A 107 8.20 23.71 -19.24
N ASP A 108 8.10 23.39 -17.95
CA ASP A 108 7.89 24.36 -16.86
C ASP A 108 8.51 23.82 -15.57
N GLY A 109 9.82 24.07 -15.41
CA GLY A 109 10.58 23.66 -14.22
C GLY A 109 10.18 24.38 -12.93
N SER A 110 9.37 25.43 -13.02
CA SER A 110 8.86 26.18 -11.86
C SER A 110 7.57 25.61 -11.28
N ASN A 111 7.01 24.56 -11.86
CA ASN A 111 5.77 23.94 -11.40
C ASN A 111 5.99 22.97 -10.22
N PHE A 112 5.86 23.49 -8.99
CA PHE A 112 6.07 22.68 -7.77
C PHE A 112 5.17 21.43 -7.72
N LYS A 113 3.95 21.49 -8.32
CA LYS A 113 3.01 20.36 -8.34
C LYS A 113 3.55 19.19 -9.16
N ALA A 114 4.21 19.48 -10.29
CA ALA A 114 4.83 18.43 -11.11
C ALA A 114 5.94 17.71 -10.33
N HIS A 115 6.84 18.44 -9.69
CA HIS A 115 7.89 17.87 -8.85
C HIS A 115 7.34 17.08 -7.66
N PHE A 116 6.33 17.60 -6.97
CA PHE A 116 5.68 16.90 -5.86
C PHE A 116 5.06 15.56 -6.31
N LEU A 117 4.31 15.57 -7.42
CA LEU A 117 3.66 14.37 -7.95
C LEU A 117 4.68 13.36 -8.51
N LEU A 118 5.77 13.83 -9.11
CA LEU A 118 6.89 13.00 -9.52
C LEU A 118 7.52 12.29 -8.31
N GLY A 119 7.72 13.01 -7.19
CA GLY A 119 8.18 12.41 -5.95
C GLY A 119 7.25 11.31 -5.44
N ASN A 120 5.93 11.52 -5.51
CA ASN A 120 4.95 10.49 -5.17
C ASN A 120 5.04 9.27 -6.11
N ALA A 121 5.23 9.49 -7.41
CA ALA A 121 5.38 8.43 -8.41
C ALA A 121 6.66 7.61 -8.15
N PHE A 122 7.81 8.24 -7.92
CA PHE A 122 9.05 7.56 -7.57
C PHE A 122 8.91 6.74 -6.27
N ARG A 123 8.27 7.30 -5.25
CA ARG A 123 8.03 6.58 -3.99
C ARG A 123 7.16 5.33 -4.20
N LYS A 124 6.17 5.42 -5.10
CA LYS A 124 5.28 4.29 -5.43
C LYS A 124 6.04 3.12 -6.08
N VAL A 125 7.05 3.39 -6.88
CA VAL A 125 7.91 2.37 -7.51
C VAL A 125 9.20 2.10 -6.71
N HIS A 126 9.27 2.54 -5.45
CA HIS A 126 10.39 2.32 -4.53
C HIS A 126 11.72 3.00 -4.93
N ARG A 127 11.70 3.95 -5.86
CA ARG A 127 12.85 4.80 -6.22
C ARG A 127 12.98 5.96 -5.22
N ILE A 128 13.38 5.63 -3.98
CA ILE A 128 13.23 6.53 -2.83
C ILE A 128 14.18 7.71 -2.87
N ASP A 129 15.42 7.54 -3.33
CA ASP A 129 16.39 8.64 -3.46
C ASP A 129 15.90 9.69 -4.46
N GLU A 130 15.35 9.25 -5.60
CA GLU A 130 14.77 10.14 -6.62
C GLU A 130 13.51 10.82 -6.12
N ALA A 131 12.73 10.15 -5.28
CA ALA A 131 11.59 10.77 -4.61
C ALA A 131 12.04 11.93 -3.69
N VAL A 132 13.11 11.75 -2.92
CA VAL A 132 13.69 12.81 -2.06
C VAL A 132 14.10 14.01 -2.90
N ILE A 133 14.82 13.80 -4.01
CA ILE A 133 15.26 14.87 -4.92
C ILE A 133 14.04 15.63 -5.48
N SER A 134 13.01 14.90 -5.90
CA SER A 134 11.80 15.50 -6.47
C SER A 134 11.03 16.34 -5.44
N TYR A 135 10.91 15.85 -4.20
CA TYR A 135 10.32 16.64 -3.11
C TYR A 135 11.18 17.85 -2.75
N ASP A 136 12.51 17.76 -2.79
CA ASP A 136 13.38 18.91 -2.55
C ASP A 136 13.14 20.02 -3.58
N ASN A 137 13.03 19.66 -4.85
CA ASN A 137 12.71 20.63 -5.90
C ASN A 137 11.32 21.27 -5.67
N ALA A 138 10.31 20.47 -5.28
CA ALA A 138 8.99 21.01 -4.95
C ALA A 138 9.04 21.98 -3.76
N ILE A 139 9.78 21.64 -2.69
CA ILE A 139 9.94 22.45 -1.47
C ILE A 139 10.77 23.71 -1.76
N LYS A 140 11.76 23.63 -2.65
CA LYS A 140 12.53 24.82 -3.08
C LYS A 140 11.64 25.85 -3.79
N ILE A 141 10.68 25.42 -4.59
CA ILE A 141 9.74 26.28 -5.31
C ILE A 141 8.64 26.79 -4.36
N ASN A 142 8.09 25.90 -3.51
CA ASN A 142 7.08 26.25 -2.52
C ASN A 142 7.47 25.73 -1.12
N PRO A 143 8.22 26.51 -0.32
CA PRO A 143 8.72 26.10 0.99
C PRO A 143 7.62 25.82 2.04
N SER A 144 6.40 26.35 1.83
CA SER A 144 5.26 26.16 2.73
C SER A 144 4.38 24.97 2.39
N HIS A 145 4.72 24.18 1.37
CA HIS A 145 3.93 23.01 0.97
C HIS A 145 4.12 21.84 1.93
N THR A 146 3.32 21.80 3.00
CA THR A 146 3.45 20.82 4.11
C THR A 146 3.37 19.36 3.63
N THR A 147 2.56 19.05 2.61
CA THR A 147 2.44 17.69 2.07
C THR A 147 3.73 17.23 1.36
N ALA A 148 4.46 18.13 0.69
CA ALA A 148 5.76 17.79 0.10
C ALA A 148 6.82 17.56 1.18
N LEU A 149 6.81 18.37 2.27
CA LEU A 149 7.66 18.14 3.44
C LEU A 149 7.42 16.73 4.01
N ILE A 150 6.16 16.34 4.19
CA ILE A 150 5.83 15.00 4.68
C ILE A 150 6.25 13.90 3.69
N GLY A 151 6.03 14.09 2.39
CA GLY A 151 6.51 13.15 1.37
C GLY A 151 8.01 12.92 1.44
N LYS A 152 8.80 14.00 1.62
CA LYS A 152 10.24 13.94 1.85
C LYS A 152 10.59 13.21 3.15
N SER A 153 9.92 13.57 4.27
CA SER A 153 10.17 12.94 5.57
C SER A 153 9.91 11.44 5.53
N LEU A 154 8.80 11.00 4.92
CA LEU A 154 8.50 9.59 4.69
C LEU A 154 9.60 8.88 3.91
N SER A 155 10.08 9.50 2.86
CA SER A 155 11.15 8.96 2.02
C SER A 155 12.46 8.83 2.80
N LEU A 156 12.84 9.85 3.57
CA LEU A 156 14.02 9.82 4.44
C LEU A 156 13.92 8.73 5.52
N LYS A 157 12.73 8.57 6.14
CA LYS A 157 12.47 7.49 7.10
C LYS A 157 12.65 6.11 6.45
N ASN A 158 12.15 5.90 5.22
CA ASN A 158 12.31 4.64 4.49
C ASN A 158 13.78 4.32 4.19
N LEU A 159 14.62 5.34 4.02
CA LEU A 159 16.08 5.22 3.90
C LEU A 159 16.80 5.06 5.26
N GLY A 160 16.08 5.10 6.38
CA GLY A 160 16.67 5.04 7.74
C GLY A 160 17.29 6.35 8.21
N LYS A 161 17.09 7.47 7.50
CA LYS A 161 17.61 8.81 7.85
C LYS A 161 16.65 9.51 8.82
N PHE A 162 16.49 8.93 10.04
CA PHE A 162 15.45 9.34 11.01
C PHE A 162 15.59 10.77 11.50
N GLU A 163 16.81 11.22 11.80
CA GLU A 163 17.07 12.59 12.29
C GLU A 163 16.63 13.64 11.26
N GLN A 164 17.02 13.44 10.00
CA GLN A 164 16.61 14.33 8.91
C GLN A 164 15.09 14.30 8.69
N ALA A 165 14.47 13.11 8.77
CA ALA A 165 13.02 12.97 8.65
C ALA A 165 12.28 13.73 9.76
N LEU A 166 12.78 13.65 10.99
CA LEU A 166 12.24 14.37 12.16
C LEU A 166 12.32 15.89 11.98
N GLU A 167 13.47 16.40 11.53
CA GLU A 167 13.66 17.84 11.26
C GLU A 167 12.64 18.36 10.23
N ILE A 168 12.43 17.61 9.16
CA ILE A 168 11.44 17.97 8.13
C ILE A 168 10.01 17.93 8.68
N CYS A 169 9.66 16.97 9.55
CA CYS A 169 8.35 16.98 10.22
C CYS A 169 8.18 18.20 11.15
N LYS A 170 9.21 18.55 11.93
CA LYS A 170 9.19 19.76 12.76
C LYS A 170 8.98 21.04 11.94
N LYS A 171 9.60 21.12 10.75
CA LYS A 171 9.33 22.21 9.82
C LYS A 171 7.88 22.19 9.33
N ALA A 172 7.29 21.04 9.07
CA ALA A 172 5.89 20.96 8.64
C ALA A 172 4.93 21.45 9.74
N ILE A 173 5.13 21.09 11.01
CA ILE A 173 4.30 21.59 12.13
C ILE A 173 4.53 23.07 12.43
N SER A 174 5.73 23.63 12.21
CA SER A 174 5.95 25.08 12.35
C SER A 174 5.14 25.91 11.35
N ILE A 175 4.84 25.33 10.17
CA ILE A 175 4.00 25.97 9.12
C ILE A 175 2.51 25.72 9.40
N ARG A 176 2.15 24.51 9.79
CA ARG A 176 0.79 24.10 10.11
C ARG A 176 0.77 23.34 11.45
N PRO A 177 0.58 24.06 12.58
CA PRO A 177 0.67 23.47 13.91
C PRO A 177 -0.35 22.39 14.22
N ASP A 178 -1.50 22.38 13.55
CA ASP A 178 -2.55 21.37 13.69
C ASP A 178 -2.45 20.20 12.69
N PHE A 179 -1.30 20.06 12.01
CA PHE A 179 -1.11 18.99 11.02
C PHE A 179 -0.90 17.64 11.69
N GLY A 180 -2.00 16.96 12.02
CA GLY A 180 -2.02 15.69 12.76
C GLY A 180 -1.13 14.61 12.15
N PHE A 181 -1.05 14.56 10.82
CA PHE A 181 -0.19 13.59 10.13
C PHE A 181 1.31 13.81 10.46
N ALA A 182 1.77 15.05 10.51
CA ALA A 182 3.16 15.37 10.88
C ALA A 182 3.44 15.00 12.33
N HIS A 183 2.54 15.32 13.26
CA HIS A 183 2.65 14.92 14.66
C HIS A 183 2.75 13.40 14.81
N ARG A 184 1.85 12.63 14.20
CA ARG A 184 1.91 11.16 14.22
C ARG A 184 3.21 10.62 13.62
N HIS A 185 3.75 11.27 12.58
CA HIS A 185 5.05 10.88 12.02
C HIS A 185 6.20 11.12 12.99
N ILE A 186 6.19 12.22 13.75
CA ILE A 186 7.16 12.51 14.80
C ILE A 186 7.08 11.42 15.88
N THR A 187 5.86 11.08 16.35
CA THR A 187 5.68 10.06 17.40
C THR A 187 6.17 8.68 16.97
N ALA A 188 6.10 8.36 15.68
CA ALA A 188 6.60 7.09 15.14
C ALA A 188 8.14 7.00 15.05
N MET A 189 8.85 8.11 15.26
CA MET A 189 10.33 8.19 15.24
C MET A 189 10.94 8.45 16.61
N LEU A 190 10.14 8.84 17.60
CA LEU A 190 10.58 9.14 18.96
C LEU A 190 10.03 8.09 19.94
N THR A 191 10.71 7.94 21.08
CA THR A 191 10.22 7.24 22.26
C THR A 191 10.01 8.28 23.37
N TYR A 192 8.86 8.22 24.04
CA TYR A 192 8.48 9.16 25.09
C TYR A 192 8.61 8.51 26.46
N GLU A 193 9.10 9.27 27.44
CA GLU A 193 9.34 8.78 28.80
C GLU A 193 8.47 9.51 29.84
N ASP A 194 7.98 10.71 29.53
CA ASP A 194 7.19 11.54 30.44
C ASP A 194 5.92 12.09 29.76
N ALA A 195 4.80 12.00 30.44
CA ALA A 195 3.53 12.60 30.02
C ALA A 195 3.55 14.14 29.94
N LYS A 196 4.52 14.77 30.57
CA LYS A 196 4.74 16.23 30.52
C LYS A 196 5.63 16.66 29.35
N ASP A 197 6.06 15.74 28.50
CA ASP A 197 6.78 16.08 27.27
C ASP A 197 6.02 17.18 26.49
N PRO A 198 6.68 18.29 26.12
CA PRO A 198 6.03 19.43 25.46
C PRO A 198 5.26 19.04 24.19
N HIS A 199 5.74 18.04 23.44
CA HIS A 199 5.06 17.59 22.23
C HIS A 199 3.76 16.83 22.55
N ILE A 200 3.72 16.02 23.63
CA ILE A 200 2.49 15.36 24.07
C ILE A 200 1.46 16.41 24.52
N VAL A 201 1.88 17.37 25.34
CA VAL A 201 1.02 18.47 25.83
C VAL A 201 0.46 19.29 24.67
N GLU A 202 1.28 19.61 23.67
CA GLU A 202 0.86 20.31 22.47
C GLU A 202 -0.19 19.49 21.69
N MET A 203 0.08 18.20 21.43
CA MET A 203 -0.86 17.33 20.72
C MET A 203 -2.19 17.19 21.44
N GLU A 204 -2.20 17.04 22.79
CA GLU A 204 -3.45 16.99 23.57
C GLU A 204 -4.22 18.32 23.49
N SER A 205 -3.52 19.46 23.55
CA SER A 205 -4.15 20.78 23.37
C SER A 205 -4.81 20.92 22.00
N ILE A 206 -4.12 20.50 20.94
CA ILE A 206 -4.64 20.56 19.56
C ILE A 206 -5.82 19.59 19.40
N TYR A 207 -5.69 18.37 19.92
CA TYR A 207 -6.73 17.31 19.83
C TYR A 207 -8.08 17.80 20.40
N ASN A 208 -8.06 18.58 21.48
CA ASN A 208 -9.25 19.09 22.15
C ASN A 208 -9.90 20.31 21.45
N ARG A 209 -9.31 20.87 20.39
CA ARG A 209 -9.89 22.01 19.68
C ARG A 209 -11.11 21.61 18.86
N ASN A 210 -12.22 22.30 19.00
CA ASN A 210 -13.44 22.03 18.23
C ASN A 210 -13.26 22.24 16.71
N SER A 211 -12.35 23.14 16.31
CA SER A 211 -12.08 23.49 14.90
C SER A 211 -11.17 22.48 14.19
N LEU A 212 -10.65 21.47 14.90
CA LEU A 212 -9.74 20.49 14.31
C LEU A 212 -10.47 19.61 13.27
N SER A 213 -9.86 19.41 12.10
CA SER A 213 -10.42 18.54 11.07
C SER A 213 -10.53 17.08 11.56
N LEU A 214 -11.48 16.32 11.02
CA LEU A 214 -11.65 14.91 11.37
C LEU A 214 -10.38 14.10 11.10
N GLU A 215 -9.73 14.32 9.94
CA GLU A 215 -8.50 13.61 9.58
C GLU A 215 -7.35 13.94 10.54
N ASP A 216 -7.11 15.23 10.85
CA ASP A 216 -6.06 15.60 11.79
C ASP A 216 -6.34 15.06 13.20
N ARG A 217 -7.60 15.02 13.64
CA ARG A 217 -8.02 14.42 14.91
C ARG A 217 -7.71 12.91 14.96
N ILE A 218 -8.02 12.18 13.88
CA ILE A 218 -7.68 10.75 13.76
C ILE A 218 -6.17 10.55 13.88
N GLN A 219 -5.38 11.33 13.13
CA GLN A 219 -3.92 11.20 13.14
C GLN A 219 -3.34 11.49 14.52
N LEU A 220 -3.81 12.55 15.18
CA LEU A 220 -3.36 12.90 16.56
C LEU A 220 -3.73 11.81 17.56
N ALA A 221 -4.92 11.22 17.44
CA ALA A 221 -5.35 10.14 18.33
C ALA A 221 -4.39 8.94 18.25
N PHE A 222 -4.03 8.47 17.05
CA PHE A 222 -3.05 7.41 16.91
C PHE A 222 -1.65 7.81 17.42
N GLY A 223 -1.24 9.07 17.22
CA GLY A 223 0.01 9.61 17.76
C GLY A 223 0.03 9.62 19.29
N LEU A 224 -1.01 10.14 19.91
CA LEU A 224 -1.16 10.17 21.37
C LEU A 224 -1.26 8.76 21.97
N GLY A 225 -1.98 7.85 21.29
CA GLY A 225 -2.05 6.45 21.70
C GLY A 225 -0.66 5.81 21.81
N LYS A 226 0.22 6.06 20.82
CA LYS A 226 1.61 5.59 20.84
C LYS A 226 2.43 6.26 21.96
N CYS A 227 2.30 7.57 22.15
CA CYS A 227 3.02 8.26 23.22
C CYS A 227 2.66 7.71 24.61
N PHE A 228 1.35 7.51 24.88
CA PHE A 228 0.90 6.96 26.15
C PHE A 228 1.26 5.48 26.33
N GLU A 229 1.39 4.70 25.26
CA GLU A 229 1.93 3.35 25.32
C GLU A 229 3.41 3.36 25.72
N ASP A 230 4.24 4.25 25.16
CA ASP A 230 5.66 4.38 25.49
C ASP A 230 5.86 4.64 26.99
N ILE A 231 5.10 5.57 27.55
CA ILE A 231 5.17 5.90 28.98
C ILE A 231 4.39 4.92 29.87
N LYS A 232 3.91 3.79 29.31
CA LYS A 232 3.20 2.72 30.01
C LYS A 232 1.87 3.14 30.67
N ASN A 233 1.26 4.23 30.20
CA ASN A 233 -0.09 4.61 30.59
C ASN A 233 -1.10 3.94 29.64
N TYR A 234 -1.26 2.62 29.81
CA TYR A 234 -2.03 1.78 28.91
C TYR A 234 -3.50 2.17 28.79
N LYS A 235 -4.12 2.64 29.91
CA LYS A 235 -5.52 3.10 29.90
C LYS A 235 -5.70 4.32 28.98
N LYS A 236 -4.79 5.30 29.07
CA LYS A 236 -4.85 6.51 28.24
C LYS A 236 -4.45 6.21 26.80
N ALA A 237 -3.48 5.30 26.61
CA ALA A 237 -3.10 4.78 25.28
C ALA A 237 -4.30 4.16 24.58
N PHE A 238 -5.01 3.25 25.25
CA PHE A 238 -6.19 2.60 24.67
C PHE A 238 -7.31 3.59 24.37
N PHE A 239 -7.55 4.55 25.27
CA PHE A 239 -8.54 5.60 25.04
C PHE A 239 -8.31 6.30 23.70
N TYR A 240 -7.09 6.80 23.44
CA TYR A 240 -6.81 7.50 22.19
C TYR A 240 -6.83 6.57 20.97
N LEU A 241 -6.27 5.36 21.07
CA LEU A 241 -6.33 4.38 19.99
C LEU A 241 -7.77 4.05 19.61
N ASN A 242 -8.64 3.81 20.61
CA ASN A 242 -10.04 3.48 20.38
C ASN A 242 -10.83 4.65 19.77
N GLU A 243 -10.57 5.88 20.24
CA GLU A 243 -11.18 7.08 19.63
C GLU A 243 -10.72 7.28 18.18
N GLY A 244 -9.41 7.15 17.90
CA GLY A 244 -8.89 7.23 16.54
C GLY A 244 -9.51 6.18 15.61
N ASN A 245 -9.61 4.94 16.09
CA ASN A 245 -10.23 3.84 15.35
C ASN A 245 -11.73 4.10 15.10
N LYS A 246 -12.50 4.45 16.12
CA LYS A 246 -13.94 4.78 15.99
C LYS A 246 -14.20 5.90 14.99
N LEU A 247 -13.39 6.96 15.06
CA LEU A 247 -13.52 8.09 14.13
C LEU A 247 -13.21 7.65 12.71
N HIS A 248 -12.15 6.89 12.50
CA HIS A 248 -11.77 6.43 11.17
C HIS A 248 -12.75 5.40 10.61
N ARG A 249 -13.24 4.46 11.44
CA ARG A 249 -14.22 3.44 11.03
C ARG A 249 -15.49 4.05 10.42
N LYS A 250 -15.93 5.22 10.90
CA LYS A 250 -17.09 5.96 10.36
C LYS A 250 -16.86 6.49 8.93
N THR A 251 -15.62 6.55 8.47
CA THR A 251 -15.27 7.04 7.12
C THR A 251 -15.08 5.91 6.10
N ILE A 252 -15.31 4.66 6.51
CA ILE A 252 -15.02 3.46 5.72
C ILE A 252 -16.30 2.63 5.56
N GLU A 253 -16.55 2.18 4.33
CA GLU A 253 -17.53 1.15 4.03
C GLU A 253 -16.84 -0.21 4.11
N TYR A 254 -17.30 -1.08 5.02
CA TYR A 254 -16.79 -2.43 5.19
C TYR A 254 -17.87 -3.32 5.80
N THR A 255 -17.98 -4.54 5.32
CA THR A 255 -18.81 -5.59 5.92
C THR A 255 -18.02 -6.89 6.02
N THR A 256 -18.08 -7.55 7.17
CA THR A 256 -17.46 -8.88 7.34
C THR A 256 -18.15 -9.93 6.45
N GLU A 257 -19.41 -9.74 6.11
CA GLU A 257 -20.19 -10.66 5.29
C GLU A 257 -19.61 -10.81 3.86
N ASP A 258 -19.17 -9.71 3.26
CA ASP A 258 -18.51 -9.75 1.96
C ASP A 258 -17.20 -10.56 2.02
N ARG A 259 -16.46 -10.47 3.13
CA ARG A 259 -15.24 -11.26 3.34
C ARG A 259 -15.55 -12.73 3.58
N LYS A 260 -16.58 -13.07 4.34
CA LYS A 260 -17.05 -14.46 4.51
C LYS A 260 -17.40 -15.08 3.18
N LYS A 261 -18.15 -14.35 2.35
CA LYS A 261 -18.49 -14.80 1.01
C LYS A 261 -17.25 -15.03 0.14
N TRP A 262 -16.30 -14.09 0.15
CA TRP A 262 -15.03 -14.22 -0.58
C TRP A 262 -14.25 -15.47 -0.18
N VAL A 263 -14.04 -15.69 1.13
CA VAL A 263 -13.36 -16.89 1.66
C VAL A 263 -14.12 -18.17 1.28
N SER A 264 -15.44 -18.17 1.39
CA SER A 264 -16.28 -19.29 0.99
C SER A 264 -16.14 -19.59 -0.52
N ASP A 265 -16.17 -18.56 -1.37
CA ASP A 265 -15.99 -18.70 -2.81
C ASP A 265 -14.61 -19.29 -3.14
N ILE A 266 -13.55 -18.88 -2.44
CA ILE A 266 -12.21 -19.48 -2.59
C ILE A 266 -12.25 -20.98 -2.24
N LYS A 267 -12.74 -21.33 -1.07
CA LYS A 267 -12.76 -22.73 -0.58
C LYS A 267 -13.58 -23.66 -1.48
N VAL A 268 -14.69 -23.15 -2.02
CA VAL A 268 -15.57 -23.93 -2.93
C VAL A 268 -14.89 -24.20 -4.27
N ASN A 269 -14.09 -23.29 -4.78
CA ASN A 269 -13.48 -23.39 -6.10
C ASN A 269 -12.09 -24.02 -6.08
N PHE A 270 -11.32 -23.91 -4.98
CA PHE A 270 -10.02 -24.53 -4.81
C PHE A 270 -10.10 -25.83 -3.99
N LYS A 271 -10.84 -26.83 -4.51
CA LYS A 271 -10.90 -28.16 -3.90
C LYS A 271 -9.68 -29.01 -4.27
N LYS A 272 -9.45 -30.10 -3.54
CA LYS A 272 -8.34 -31.04 -3.78
C LYS A 272 -8.30 -31.51 -5.24
N ASP A 273 -9.46 -31.80 -5.83
CA ASP A 273 -9.55 -32.26 -7.22
C ASP A 273 -9.09 -31.21 -8.24
N PHE A 274 -9.19 -29.91 -7.90
CA PHE A 274 -8.67 -28.84 -8.75
C PHE A 274 -7.14 -28.94 -8.93
N PHE A 275 -6.43 -29.46 -7.95
CA PHE A 275 -4.98 -29.63 -7.98
C PHE A 275 -4.53 -31.01 -8.50
N ASN A 276 -5.42 -32.00 -8.54
CA ASN A 276 -5.14 -33.36 -8.99
C ASN A 276 -5.27 -33.54 -10.52
N SER A 277 -5.46 -32.48 -11.29
CA SER A 277 -5.50 -32.57 -12.75
C SER A 277 -4.18 -33.15 -13.30
N SER A 278 -4.28 -34.11 -14.22
CA SER A 278 -3.16 -34.87 -14.80
C SER A 278 -2.22 -34.04 -15.71
N GLN A 279 -2.36 -32.74 -15.75
CA GLN A 279 -1.47 -31.84 -16.48
C GLN A 279 -0.19 -31.63 -15.67
N GLU A 280 0.95 -31.84 -16.30
CA GLU A 280 2.24 -31.51 -15.71
C GLU A 280 2.28 -30.03 -15.37
N LEU A 281 2.62 -29.72 -14.11
CA LEU A 281 2.82 -28.34 -13.68
C LEU A 281 4.12 -27.83 -14.31
N SER A 282 4.13 -26.55 -14.67
CA SER A 282 5.32 -25.90 -15.19
C SER A 282 6.45 -25.83 -14.12
N GLU A 283 7.70 -25.71 -14.54
CA GLU A 283 8.83 -25.48 -13.63
C GLU A 283 8.97 -23.99 -13.22
N GLN A 284 7.90 -23.23 -13.33
CA GLN A 284 7.93 -21.79 -13.03
C GLN A 284 8.01 -21.52 -11.53
N GLY A 285 8.67 -20.43 -11.19
CA GLY A 285 8.70 -19.91 -9.83
C GLY A 285 9.93 -20.30 -9.00
N LYS A 286 10.88 -21.10 -9.50
CA LYS A 286 12.10 -21.54 -8.77
C LYS A 286 12.88 -20.40 -8.09
N LYS A 287 12.79 -19.17 -8.63
CA LYS A 287 13.48 -18.01 -8.08
C LYS A 287 12.58 -17.12 -7.21
N ILE A 288 11.37 -17.55 -6.90
CA ILE A 288 10.38 -16.73 -6.18
C ILE A 288 10.15 -17.30 -4.78
N ILE A 289 10.21 -16.40 -3.80
CA ILE A 289 9.86 -16.69 -2.40
C ILE A 289 8.70 -15.76 -2.03
N PHE A 290 7.54 -16.32 -1.72
CA PHE A 290 6.42 -15.55 -1.17
C PHE A 290 6.50 -15.53 0.36
N VAL A 291 6.44 -14.32 0.94
CA VAL A 291 6.30 -14.13 2.39
C VAL A 291 4.93 -13.54 2.65
N LEU A 292 4.08 -14.30 3.31
CA LEU A 292 2.67 -13.98 3.50
C LEU A 292 2.18 -14.29 4.93
N GLY A 293 0.95 -13.90 5.25
CA GLY A 293 0.33 -14.04 6.58
C GLY A 293 -0.45 -12.79 6.94
N MET A 294 -0.97 -12.71 8.15
CA MET A 294 -1.68 -11.49 8.58
C MET A 294 -0.74 -10.28 8.60
N PRO A 295 -1.21 -9.07 8.30
CA PRO A 295 -0.46 -7.86 8.61
C PRO A 295 0.02 -7.87 10.06
N ARG A 296 1.24 -7.40 10.33
CA ARG A 296 1.84 -7.36 11.69
C ARG A 296 2.20 -8.73 12.29
N SER A 297 2.19 -9.81 11.53
CA SER A 297 2.62 -11.15 11.96
C SER A 297 4.14 -11.38 11.90
N GLY A 298 4.94 -10.38 11.50
CA GLY A 298 6.39 -10.53 11.35
C GLY A 298 6.88 -10.66 9.90
N THR A 299 6.01 -10.57 8.90
CA THR A 299 6.35 -10.68 7.47
C THR A 299 7.50 -9.77 7.04
N SER A 300 7.57 -8.53 7.57
CA SER A 300 8.67 -7.60 7.27
C SER A 300 10.00 -8.02 7.90
N LEU A 301 9.98 -8.65 9.07
CA LEU A 301 11.18 -9.19 9.71
C LEU A 301 11.72 -10.37 8.90
N VAL A 302 10.86 -11.29 8.53
CA VAL A 302 11.19 -12.47 7.71
C VAL A 302 11.77 -12.03 6.36
N GLU A 303 11.11 -11.10 5.67
CA GLU A 303 11.65 -10.52 4.42
C GLU A 303 13.04 -9.91 4.63
N GLN A 304 13.25 -9.19 5.73
CA GLN A 304 14.52 -8.50 5.99
C GLN A 304 15.65 -9.49 6.27
N ILE A 305 15.38 -10.58 7.01
CA ILE A 305 16.34 -11.65 7.23
C ILE A 305 16.72 -12.33 5.89
N LEU A 306 15.72 -12.71 5.10
CA LEU A 306 15.95 -13.31 3.78
C LEU A 306 16.73 -12.38 2.85
N ALA A 307 16.36 -11.10 2.80
CA ALA A 307 17.00 -10.11 1.93
C ALA A 307 18.39 -9.66 2.42
N SER A 308 18.86 -10.14 3.57
CA SER A 308 20.25 -9.98 4.02
C SER A 308 21.18 -11.03 3.41
N HIS A 309 20.63 -12.12 2.87
CA HIS A 309 21.39 -13.12 2.12
C HIS A 309 21.83 -12.57 0.77
N SER A 310 23.09 -12.80 0.36
CA SER A 310 23.72 -12.24 -0.85
C SER A 310 22.97 -12.60 -2.14
N ARG A 311 22.35 -13.80 -2.19
CA ARG A 311 21.59 -14.32 -3.34
C ARG A 311 20.11 -13.95 -3.32
N VAL A 312 19.65 -13.08 -2.42
CA VAL A 312 18.24 -12.74 -2.27
C VAL A 312 18.00 -11.25 -2.48
N TYR A 313 16.96 -10.92 -3.24
CA TYR A 313 16.47 -9.56 -3.43
C TYR A 313 15.09 -9.41 -2.78
N GLY A 314 14.94 -8.51 -1.82
CA GLY A 314 13.65 -8.20 -1.20
C GLY A 314 12.87 -7.18 -2.03
N ALA A 315 11.78 -7.59 -2.68
CA ALA A 315 10.95 -6.71 -3.52
C ALA A 315 9.97 -5.84 -2.72
N GLY A 316 9.73 -6.14 -1.45
CA GLY A 316 8.73 -5.45 -0.64
C GLY A 316 7.30 -5.87 -0.98
N GLU A 317 6.33 -5.03 -0.59
CA GLU A 317 4.91 -5.28 -0.85
C GLU A 317 4.55 -4.96 -2.30
N LYS A 318 4.35 -6.00 -3.11
CA LYS A 318 3.98 -5.89 -4.53
C LYS A 318 2.62 -6.52 -4.78
N ASN A 319 1.71 -5.76 -5.38
CA ASN A 319 0.37 -6.25 -5.71
C ASN A 319 0.35 -7.00 -7.07
N PHE A 320 1.41 -7.76 -7.37
CA PHE A 320 1.58 -8.35 -8.70
C PHE A 320 0.71 -9.57 -8.91
N ILE A 321 0.65 -10.49 -7.95
CA ILE A 321 -0.24 -11.65 -8.04
C ILE A 321 -1.69 -11.20 -8.25
N HIS A 322 -2.15 -10.24 -7.46
CA HIS A 322 -3.50 -9.71 -7.62
C HIS A 322 -3.74 -9.14 -9.03
N LYS A 323 -2.79 -8.35 -9.57
CA LYS A 323 -2.90 -7.78 -10.92
C LYS A 323 -2.91 -8.84 -12.01
N THR A 324 -2.03 -9.83 -11.92
CA THR A 324 -1.96 -10.90 -12.91
C THR A 324 -3.19 -11.77 -12.88
N ILE A 325 -3.79 -12.05 -11.70
CA ILE A 325 -5.07 -12.73 -11.57
C ILE A 325 -6.16 -11.99 -12.34
N PHE A 326 -6.34 -10.69 -12.09
CA PHE A 326 -7.38 -9.91 -12.75
C PHE A 326 -7.14 -9.67 -14.24
N LYS A 327 -5.89 -9.81 -14.71
CA LYS A 327 -5.54 -9.74 -16.13
C LYS A 327 -5.78 -11.08 -16.83
N ALA A 328 -5.31 -12.19 -16.27
CA ALA A 328 -5.30 -13.51 -16.89
C ALA A 328 -6.59 -14.29 -16.65
N LEU A 329 -7.19 -14.14 -15.46
CA LEU A 329 -8.44 -14.79 -15.07
C LEU A 329 -9.60 -13.78 -15.11
N PHE A 330 -9.71 -13.05 -16.22
CA PHE A 330 -10.76 -12.05 -16.41
C PHE A 330 -12.16 -12.69 -16.36
N PRO A 331 -13.22 -11.90 -16.11
CA PRO A 331 -14.59 -12.42 -16.07
C PRO A 331 -15.01 -13.10 -17.37
N ILE A 332 -15.60 -14.29 -17.27
CA ILE A 332 -16.23 -15.03 -18.37
C ILE A 332 -17.72 -15.11 -18.04
N GLU A 333 -18.58 -14.74 -18.98
CA GLU A 333 -20.05 -14.76 -18.82
C GLU A 333 -20.51 -14.03 -17.52
N GLU A 334 -19.90 -12.88 -17.20
CA GLU A 334 -20.11 -12.10 -15.98
C GLU A 334 -19.68 -12.80 -14.66
N VAL A 335 -19.10 -14.00 -14.74
CA VAL A 335 -18.55 -14.69 -13.57
C VAL A 335 -17.09 -14.29 -13.36
N SER A 336 -16.80 -13.73 -12.20
CA SER A 336 -15.46 -13.25 -11.85
C SER A 336 -14.72 -14.24 -10.93
N PHE A 337 -13.39 -14.06 -10.84
CA PHE A 337 -12.56 -14.78 -9.87
C PHE A 337 -13.11 -14.61 -8.43
N PRO A 338 -13.12 -15.69 -7.60
CA PRO A 338 -12.59 -17.03 -7.87
C PRO A 338 -13.62 -18.02 -8.49
N ARG A 339 -14.85 -17.59 -8.74
CA ARG A 339 -15.93 -18.48 -9.22
C ARG A 339 -15.74 -18.95 -10.67
N ASN A 340 -14.98 -18.22 -11.46
CA ASN A 340 -14.69 -18.57 -12.86
C ASN A 340 -13.49 -19.52 -13.04
N LEU A 341 -12.86 -20.02 -11.97
CA LEU A 341 -11.64 -20.83 -12.03
C LEU A 341 -11.79 -22.08 -12.91
N SER A 342 -12.94 -22.76 -12.85
CA SER A 342 -13.21 -23.94 -13.66
C SER A 342 -13.37 -23.67 -15.15
N LEU A 343 -13.47 -22.40 -15.55
CA LEU A 343 -13.57 -21.95 -16.95
C LEU A 343 -12.19 -21.66 -17.55
N HIS A 344 -11.12 -21.71 -16.75
CA HIS A 344 -9.75 -21.48 -17.16
C HIS A 344 -8.96 -22.79 -17.15
N ASP A 345 -8.17 -23.00 -18.19
CA ASP A 345 -7.28 -24.15 -18.36
C ASP A 345 -5.90 -23.90 -17.70
N GLN A 346 -5.02 -24.91 -17.74
CA GLN A 346 -3.65 -24.78 -17.21
C GLN A 346 -2.83 -23.73 -17.98
N GLU A 347 -3.07 -23.55 -19.28
CA GLU A 347 -2.38 -22.55 -20.08
C GLU A 347 -2.64 -21.13 -19.57
N SER A 348 -3.84 -20.85 -19.08
CA SER A 348 -4.20 -19.58 -18.44
C SER A 348 -3.36 -19.31 -17.18
N PHE A 349 -3.12 -20.35 -16.35
CA PHE A 349 -2.25 -20.24 -15.17
C PHE A 349 -0.77 -20.12 -15.55
N ASP A 350 -0.31 -20.82 -16.58
CA ASP A 350 1.06 -20.71 -17.07
C ASP A 350 1.35 -19.32 -17.65
N ASN A 351 0.37 -18.74 -18.35
CA ASN A 351 0.44 -17.34 -18.82
C ASN A 351 0.49 -16.37 -17.64
N LEU A 352 -0.33 -16.59 -16.62
CA LEU A 352 -0.29 -15.80 -15.39
C LEU A 352 1.09 -15.86 -14.74
N GLY A 353 1.67 -17.04 -14.63
CA GLY A 353 3.01 -17.24 -14.08
C GLY A 353 4.08 -16.49 -14.89
N ARG A 354 4.04 -16.58 -16.23
CA ARG A 354 4.97 -15.83 -17.12
C ARG A 354 4.85 -14.32 -16.94
N ASP A 355 3.62 -13.80 -16.93
CA ASP A 355 3.36 -12.36 -16.72
C ASP A 355 3.89 -11.90 -15.36
N TYR A 356 3.67 -12.70 -14.31
CA TYR A 356 4.16 -12.39 -12.97
C TYR A 356 5.70 -12.38 -12.92
N ILE A 357 6.35 -13.39 -13.48
CA ILE A 357 7.83 -13.47 -13.55
C ILE A 357 8.38 -12.25 -14.26
N GLN A 358 7.81 -11.87 -15.41
CA GLN A 358 8.24 -10.67 -16.15
C GLN A 358 8.11 -9.40 -15.31
N MET A 359 7.05 -9.26 -14.51
CA MET A 359 6.87 -8.11 -13.63
C MET A 359 7.91 -8.07 -12.50
N ILE A 360 8.27 -9.22 -11.93
CA ILE A 360 9.27 -9.34 -10.87
C ILE A 360 10.68 -9.08 -11.41
N GLU A 361 11.05 -9.63 -12.56
CA GLU A 361 12.37 -9.44 -13.20
C GLU A 361 12.62 -7.97 -13.56
N ASN A 362 11.59 -7.24 -13.97
CA ASN A 362 11.68 -5.81 -14.23
C ASN A 362 12.05 -4.96 -12.99
N ILE A 363 11.84 -5.49 -11.77
CA ILE A 363 12.22 -4.81 -10.52
C ILE A 363 13.63 -5.20 -10.08
N GLY A 364 13.94 -6.48 -10.13
CA GLY A 364 15.25 -7.03 -9.76
C GLY A 364 16.23 -6.90 -10.92
N LYS A 365 16.87 -5.76 -11.07
CA LYS A 365 17.91 -5.53 -12.10
C LYS A 365 19.14 -6.45 -12.01
N ASP A 366 19.16 -7.39 -11.07
CA ASP A 366 20.27 -8.29 -10.80
C ASP A 366 19.96 -9.70 -11.28
N GLU A 367 20.56 -10.10 -12.37
CA GLU A 367 20.53 -11.45 -12.93
C GLU A 367 20.97 -12.49 -11.89
N GLY A 368 20.09 -13.43 -11.58
CA GLY A 368 20.44 -14.65 -10.85
C GLY A 368 19.99 -14.72 -9.40
N ARG A 369 19.51 -13.65 -8.76
CA ARG A 369 19.03 -13.69 -7.38
C ARG A 369 17.63 -14.28 -7.25
N LEU A 370 17.34 -14.89 -6.10
CA LEU A 370 15.97 -15.19 -5.68
C LEU A 370 15.28 -13.88 -5.29
N VAL A 371 13.98 -13.79 -5.59
CA VAL A 371 13.20 -12.59 -5.28
C VAL A 371 12.17 -12.91 -4.21
N VAL A 372 12.17 -12.15 -3.12
CA VAL A 372 11.13 -12.22 -2.08
C VAL A 372 10.03 -11.22 -2.42
N ASP A 373 8.84 -11.72 -2.74
CA ASP A 373 7.60 -10.96 -2.76
C ASP A 373 6.94 -11.06 -1.38
N LYS A 374 7.01 -9.98 -0.61
CA LYS A 374 6.39 -9.92 0.70
C LYS A 374 5.11 -9.10 0.61
N MET A 375 4.01 -9.79 0.37
CA MET A 375 2.67 -9.22 0.42
C MET A 375 1.83 -10.04 1.41
N PRO A 376 1.51 -9.50 2.58
CA PRO A 376 0.76 -10.24 3.61
C PRO A 376 -0.48 -10.94 3.04
N TYR A 377 -1.29 -10.24 2.27
CA TYR A 377 -2.55 -10.77 1.72
C TYR A 377 -2.42 -11.82 0.61
N ASN A 378 -1.22 -12.16 0.15
CA ASN A 378 -1.03 -13.27 -0.79
C ASN A 378 -1.50 -14.61 -0.24
N PHE A 379 -1.83 -14.72 1.06
CA PHE A 379 -2.48 -15.91 1.62
C PHE A 379 -3.85 -16.21 0.97
N GLU A 380 -4.53 -15.23 0.42
CA GLU A 380 -5.79 -15.42 -0.32
C GLU A 380 -5.57 -16.07 -1.70
N HIS A 381 -4.35 -16.02 -2.21
CA HIS A 381 -4.00 -16.43 -3.57
C HIS A 381 -3.09 -17.68 -3.64
N ILE A 382 -2.91 -18.40 -2.54
CA ILE A 382 -2.01 -19.58 -2.46
C ILE A 382 -2.35 -20.61 -3.54
N GLY A 383 -3.63 -20.88 -3.79
CA GLY A 383 -4.05 -21.81 -4.83
C GLY A 383 -3.65 -21.37 -6.24
N VAL A 384 -3.76 -20.09 -6.57
CA VAL A 384 -3.29 -19.55 -7.86
C VAL A 384 -1.77 -19.57 -7.92
N ILE A 385 -1.08 -19.19 -6.85
CA ILE A 385 0.39 -19.25 -6.77
C ILE A 385 0.87 -20.67 -7.05
N HIS A 386 0.24 -21.68 -6.45
CA HIS A 386 0.62 -23.07 -6.67
C HIS A 386 0.42 -23.53 -8.12
N LYS A 387 -0.69 -23.11 -8.76
CA LYS A 387 -0.98 -23.50 -10.16
C LYS A 387 -0.09 -22.76 -11.17
N ALA A 388 0.19 -21.49 -10.94
CA ALA A 388 0.94 -20.63 -11.86
C ALA A 388 2.46 -20.68 -11.65
N LEU A 389 2.91 -20.90 -10.41
CA LEU A 389 4.31 -20.86 -9.97
C LEU A 389 4.59 -22.05 -9.03
N PRO A 390 4.47 -23.30 -9.52
CA PRO A 390 4.50 -24.49 -8.64
C PRO A 390 5.81 -24.67 -7.88
N GLU A 391 6.93 -24.18 -8.41
CA GLU A 391 8.25 -24.26 -7.77
C GLU A 391 8.55 -23.11 -6.79
N ALA A 392 7.63 -22.11 -6.69
CA ALA A 392 7.82 -21.02 -5.74
C ALA A 392 7.74 -21.52 -4.29
N LYS A 393 8.62 -20.96 -3.45
CA LYS A 393 8.60 -21.19 -1.99
C LYS A 393 7.58 -20.26 -1.34
N ILE A 394 6.86 -20.78 -0.34
CA ILE A 394 5.86 -20.00 0.39
C ILE A 394 6.16 -20.07 1.87
N ILE A 395 6.47 -18.91 2.47
CA ILE A 395 6.71 -18.76 3.90
C ILE A 395 5.48 -18.08 4.52
N LEU A 396 4.82 -18.81 5.42
CA LEU A 396 3.69 -18.34 6.20
C LEU A 396 4.17 -17.81 7.55
N CYS A 397 4.02 -16.51 7.76
CA CYS A 397 4.34 -15.86 9.03
C CYS A 397 3.13 -15.89 9.96
N GLU A 398 3.34 -16.40 11.16
CA GLU A 398 2.35 -16.54 12.22
C GLU A 398 2.78 -15.77 13.47
N ARG A 399 1.80 -15.34 14.25
CA ARG A 399 2.00 -14.66 15.53
C ARG A 399 0.84 -14.98 16.46
N ASP A 400 1.08 -14.88 17.79
CA ASP A 400 0.00 -14.95 18.77
C ASP A 400 -1.22 -14.14 18.31
N PRO A 401 -2.42 -14.76 18.26
CA PRO A 401 -3.62 -14.11 17.69
C PRO A 401 -3.95 -12.75 18.33
N LEU A 402 -3.84 -12.65 19.66
CA LEU A 402 -4.18 -11.44 20.39
C LEU A 402 -3.12 -10.34 20.19
N ASP A 403 -1.83 -10.68 20.21
CA ASP A 403 -0.77 -9.72 19.90
C ASP A 403 -0.83 -9.25 18.45
N ASN A 404 -1.17 -10.15 17.51
CA ASN A 404 -1.32 -9.80 16.11
C ASN A 404 -2.50 -8.86 15.88
N CYS A 405 -3.69 -9.24 16.33
CA CYS A 405 -4.91 -8.44 16.19
C CYS A 405 -4.79 -7.07 16.89
N PHE A 406 -4.23 -7.04 18.10
CA PHE A 406 -3.99 -5.79 18.80
C PHE A 406 -2.95 -4.91 18.09
N SER A 407 -1.89 -5.51 17.53
CA SER A 407 -0.92 -4.77 16.71
C SER A 407 -1.54 -4.18 15.43
N ILE A 408 -2.54 -4.84 14.85
CA ILE A 408 -3.36 -4.31 13.76
C ILE A 408 -4.19 -3.12 14.25
N PHE A 409 -4.91 -3.26 15.36
CA PHE A 409 -5.74 -2.18 15.93
C PHE A 409 -4.96 -0.91 16.27
N LYS A 410 -3.69 -1.03 16.68
CA LYS A 410 -2.80 0.10 16.96
C LYS A 410 -2.28 0.80 15.70
N ALA A 411 -2.42 0.22 14.52
CA ALA A 411 -1.83 0.75 13.30
C ALA A 411 -2.84 1.59 12.50
N LYS A 412 -2.49 2.83 12.17
CA LYS A 412 -3.22 3.60 11.17
C LYS A 412 -2.74 3.17 9.78
N PHE A 413 -3.44 2.25 9.18
CA PHE A 413 -3.15 1.79 7.82
C PHE A 413 -3.59 2.82 6.75
N GLY A 414 -3.10 2.63 5.51
CA GLY A 414 -3.68 3.22 4.31
C GLY A 414 -4.96 2.51 3.87
N ALA A 415 -5.29 2.55 2.60
CA ALA A 415 -6.37 1.75 2.01
C ALA A 415 -6.07 0.24 2.10
N GLN A 416 -7.10 -0.59 1.93
CA GLN A 416 -7.06 -2.06 1.90
C GLN A 416 -7.01 -2.78 3.26
N ASN A 417 -7.26 -2.08 4.38
CA ASN A 417 -7.31 -2.68 5.72
C ASN A 417 -8.55 -2.19 6.45
N GLU A 418 -9.69 -2.23 5.80
CA GLU A 418 -10.94 -1.64 6.27
C GLU A 418 -11.43 -2.28 7.58
N TYR A 419 -11.17 -3.56 7.79
CA TYR A 419 -11.49 -4.31 9.01
C TYR A 419 -10.66 -3.89 10.24
N ALA A 420 -9.55 -3.18 10.05
CA ALA A 420 -8.53 -2.93 11.08
C ALA A 420 -8.95 -1.96 12.20
N TYR A 421 -10.12 -1.35 12.10
CA TYR A 421 -10.55 -0.23 12.94
C TYR A 421 -11.67 -0.55 13.93
N ASN A 422 -12.02 -1.83 14.07
CA ASN A 422 -12.95 -2.33 15.05
C ASN A 422 -12.46 -3.68 15.59
N LEU A 423 -12.44 -3.87 16.90
CA LEU A 423 -11.89 -5.08 17.54
C LEU A 423 -12.66 -6.36 17.14
N GLU A 424 -13.97 -6.25 16.99
CA GLU A 424 -14.81 -7.38 16.61
C GLU A 424 -14.58 -7.76 15.15
N GLU A 425 -14.53 -6.78 14.25
CA GLU A 425 -14.23 -7.00 12.82
C GLU A 425 -12.81 -7.57 12.60
N ILE A 426 -11.82 -7.13 13.39
CA ILE A 426 -10.47 -7.71 13.38
C ILE A 426 -10.52 -9.18 13.77
N GLY A 427 -11.23 -9.52 14.85
CA GLY A 427 -11.35 -10.90 15.33
C GLY A 427 -12.05 -11.81 14.31
N GLU A 428 -13.17 -11.35 13.73
CA GLU A 428 -13.87 -12.07 12.67
C GLU A 428 -12.99 -12.29 11.44
N TYR A 429 -12.27 -11.26 10.99
CA TYR A 429 -11.36 -11.38 9.86
C TYR A 429 -10.21 -12.34 10.14
N TYR A 430 -9.68 -12.33 11.37
CA TYR A 430 -8.64 -13.25 11.80
C TYR A 430 -9.10 -14.72 11.78
N ASN A 431 -10.32 -14.98 12.24
CA ASN A 431 -10.91 -16.33 12.18
C ASN A 431 -11.10 -16.79 10.72
N LEU A 432 -11.56 -15.91 9.82
CA LEU A 432 -11.63 -16.21 8.39
C LEU A 432 -10.24 -16.51 7.78
N TYR A 433 -9.22 -15.81 8.21
CA TYR A 433 -7.84 -16.10 7.83
C TYR A 433 -7.40 -17.49 8.29
N LEU A 434 -7.64 -17.86 9.55
CA LEU A 434 -7.31 -19.19 10.06
C LEU A 434 -8.05 -20.30 9.30
N ASP A 435 -9.34 -20.12 9.05
CA ASP A 435 -10.15 -21.06 8.27
C ASP A 435 -9.61 -21.24 6.86
N LEU A 436 -9.17 -20.15 6.22
CA LEU A 436 -8.58 -20.21 4.88
C LEU A 436 -7.19 -20.89 4.89
N ILE A 437 -6.35 -20.63 5.89
CA ILE A 437 -5.05 -21.31 6.01
C ILE A 437 -5.25 -22.81 6.23
N ALA A 438 -6.17 -23.21 7.12
CA ALA A 438 -6.51 -24.63 7.33
C ALA A 438 -7.01 -25.29 6.04
N HIS A 439 -7.81 -24.59 5.25
CA HIS A 439 -8.22 -25.05 3.93
C HIS A 439 -7.01 -25.29 3.01
N TRP A 440 -6.11 -24.32 2.88
CA TRP A 440 -4.92 -24.48 2.03
C TRP A 440 -4.06 -25.67 2.44
N GLU A 441 -3.87 -25.91 3.72
CA GLU A 441 -3.13 -27.08 4.21
C GLU A 441 -3.82 -28.40 3.89
N SER A 442 -5.15 -28.42 3.91
CA SER A 442 -5.93 -29.61 3.58
C SER A 442 -5.84 -29.99 2.11
N VAL A 443 -5.74 -29.01 1.20
CA VAL A 443 -5.73 -29.21 -0.26
C VAL A 443 -4.32 -29.19 -0.87
N LEU A 444 -3.35 -28.55 -0.21
CA LEU A 444 -1.95 -28.41 -0.61
C LEU A 444 -1.01 -28.78 0.57
N PRO A 445 -0.99 -30.03 1.01
CA PRO A 445 -0.19 -30.43 2.16
C PRO A 445 1.31 -30.19 1.91
N ASN A 446 2.03 -29.73 2.93
CA ASN A 446 3.47 -29.46 2.93
C ASN A 446 3.94 -28.34 1.97
N LYS A 447 3.02 -27.53 1.43
CA LYS A 447 3.39 -26.40 0.56
C LYS A 447 3.86 -25.16 1.32
N LEU A 448 3.41 -25.00 2.57
CA LEU A 448 3.68 -23.83 3.40
C LEU A 448 4.80 -24.12 4.41
N HIS A 449 5.86 -23.31 4.40
CA HIS A 449 6.84 -23.28 5.49
C HIS A 449 6.39 -22.27 6.53
N ARG A 450 6.09 -22.75 7.77
CA ARG A 450 5.59 -21.88 8.85
C ARG A 450 6.73 -21.25 9.63
N VAL A 451 6.64 -19.95 9.89
CA VAL A 451 7.55 -19.20 10.75
C VAL A 451 6.74 -18.49 11.82
N LYS A 452 6.87 -18.95 13.07
CA LYS A 452 6.22 -18.31 14.21
C LYS A 452 7.10 -17.18 14.75
N TYR A 453 6.51 -16.00 14.86
CA TYR A 453 7.20 -14.78 15.29
C TYR A 453 7.87 -14.92 16.65
N GLU A 454 7.19 -15.53 17.62
CA GLU A 454 7.69 -15.73 18.98
C GLU A 454 8.89 -16.69 19.01
N GLU A 455 8.86 -17.75 18.20
CA GLU A 455 9.97 -18.71 18.06
C GLU A 455 11.17 -18.04 17.36
N LEU A 456 10.92 -17.27 16.31
CA LEU A 456 11.96 -16.50 15.60
C LEU A 456 12.65 -15.49 16.53
N ILE A 457 11.89 -14.80 17.38
CA ILE A 457 12.49 -13.82 18.33
C ILE A 457 13.30 -14.53 19.42
N SER A 458 12.83 -15.66 19.95
CA SER A 458 13.51 -16.38 21.04
C SER A 458 14.71 -17.21 20.55
N ASN A 459 14.69 -17.69 19.31
CA ASN A 459 15.67 -18.59 18.72
C ASN A 459 16.07 -18.16 17.32
N GLN A 460 16.51 -16.91 17.16
CA GLN A 460 16.73 -16.27 15.84
C GLN A 460 17.58 -17.14 14.91
N GLU A 461 18.73 -17.63 15.39
CA GLU A 461 19.68 -18.37 14.56
C GLU A 461 19.08 -19.67 14.02
N ILE A 462 18.45 -20.46 14.89
CA ILE A 462 17.88 -21.76 14.53
C ILE A 462 16.76 -21.56 13.49
N ILE A 463 15.79 -20.72 13.80
CA ILE A 463 14.63 -20.50 12.92
C ILE A 463 15.05 -19.81 11.59
N SER A 464 16.03 -18.92 11.63
CA SER A 464 16.55 -18.31 10.39
C SER A 464 17.28 -19.35 9.52
N LYS A 465 18.07 -20.25 10.09
CA LYS A 465 18.71 -21.35 9.35
C LYS A 465 17.68 -22.29 8.70
N GLU A 466 16.64 -22.68 9.45
CA GLU A 466 15.55 -23.51 8.92
C GLU A 466 14.83 -22.83 7.75
N MET A 467 14.54 -21.54 7.89
CA MET A 467 13.89 -20.74 6.85
C MET A 467 14.75 -20.59 5.60
N ILE A 468 16.06 -20.30 5.75
CA ILE A 468 17.02 -20.18 4.63
C ILE A 468 17.13 -21.54 3.90
N ASN A 469 17.25 -22.63 4.63
CA ASN A 469 17.29 -23.99 4.08
C ASN A 469 15.98 -24.35 3.33
N ALA A 470 14.83 -23.95 3.84
CA ALA A 470 13.53 -24.16 3.18
C ALA A 470 13.44 -23.41 1.83
N CYS A 471 14.26 -22.39 1.62
CA CYS A 471 14.39 -21.66 0.37
C CYS A 471 15.51 -22.22 -0.56
N ASP A 472 16.05 -23.40 -0.28
CA ASP A 472 17.16 -24.02 -1.01
C ASP A 472 18.43 -23.12 -1.06
N LEU A 473 18.70 -22.44 0.05
CA LEU A 473 19.83 -21.54 0.22
C LEU A 473 20.79 -22.06 1.31
N ASP A 474 22.08 -21.85 1.10
CA ASP A 474 23.09 -22.05 2.13
C ASP A 474 23.02 -20.93 3.17
N TRP A 475 23.50 -21.21 4.39
CA TRP A 475 23.49 -20.22 5.45
C TRP A 475 24.54 -19.11 5.22
N GLU A 476 24.16 -17.86 5.47
CA GLU A 476 25.06 -16.70 5.54
C GLU A 476 24.85 -15.94 6.86
N GLU A 477 25.96 -15.58 7.55
CA GLU A 477 25.94 -14.87 8.83
C GLU A 477 25.29 -13.48 8.75
N ASP A 478 25.28 -12.86 7.58
CA ASP A 478 24.61 -11.57 7.34
C ASP A 478 23.10 -11.62 7.64
N CYS A 479 22.48 -12.80 7.57
CA CYS A 479 21.08 -13.02 7.95
C CYS A 479 20.83 -12.76 9.45
N MET A 480 21.85 -12.89 10.33
CA MET A 480 21.74 -12.51 11.74
C MET A 480 21.77 -11.01 11.95
N SER A 481 22.43 -10.27 11.06
CA SER A 481 22.60 -8.82 11.13
C SER A 481 21.62 -8.04 10.23
N PHE A 482 20.43 -8.58 10.03
CA PHE A 482 19.39 -8.06 9.12
C PHE A 482 19.09 -6.57 9.32
N HIS A 483 19.20 -6.04 10.55
CA HIS A 483 18.97 -4.64 10.91
C HIS A 483 20.02 -3.67 10.32
N SER A 484 21.18 -4.17 9.93
CA SER A 484 22.27 -3.40 9.32
C SER A 484 22.11 -3.21 7.81
N THR A 485 21.15 -3.87 7.19
CA THR A 485 20.92 -3.82 5.74
C THR A 485 20.49 -2.44 5.29
N LYS A 486 21.15 -1.90 4.24
CA LYS A 486 20.94 -0.51 3.76
C LYS A 486 19.76 -0.34 2.80
N ARG A 487 19.02 -1.41 2.46
CA ARG A 487 17.89 -1.31 1.54
C ARG A 487 16.76 -0.44 2.10
N ALA A 488 16.00 0.22 1.23
CA ALA A 488 14.78 0.92 1.62
C ALA A 488 13.69 -0.07 2.07
N VAL A 489 13.06 0.20 3.22
CA VAL A 489 11.97 -0.62 3.78
C VAL A 489 10.68 0.21 3.78
N ILE A 490 9.70 -0.20 2.97
CA ILE A 490 8.44 0.53 2.80
C ILE A 490 7.30 -0.29 3.40
N THR A 491 7.19 -0.29 4.71
CA THR A 491 6.13 -0.98 5.47
C THR A 491 5.78 -0.21 6.73
N ALA A 492 4.66 -0.55 7.36
CA ALA A 492 4.30 -0.03 8.69
C ALA A 492 5.37 -0.37 9.76
N SER A 493 6.17 -1.42 9.53
CA SER A 493 7.21 -1.91 10.44
C SER A 493 8.62 -1.40 10.12
N ALA A 494 8.77 -0.41 9.20
CA ALA A 494 10.09 0.03 8.70
C ALA A 494 11.08 0.46 9.80
N ALA A 495 10.62 1.12 10.86
CA ALA A 495 11.47 1.50 11.98
C ALA A 495 11.86 0.29 12.84
N GLN A 496 10.96 -0.68 12.99
CA GLN A 496 11.15 -1.85 13.83
C GLN A 496 12.22 -2.81 13.28
N VAL A 497 12.20 -3.08 11.97
CA VAL A 497 13.15 -4.00 11.34
C VAL A 497 14.55 -3.42 11.13
N ARG A 498 14.77 -2.16 11.52
CA ARG A 498 16.08 -1.50 11.54
C ARG A 498 16.74 -1.50 12.93
N GLN A 499 16.16 -2.23 13.86
CA GLN A 499 16.68 -2.44 15.21
C GLN A 499 16.95 -3.92 15.43
N PRO A 500 17.89 -4.29 16.32
CA PRO A 500 18.03 -5.66 16.78
C PRO A 500 16.68 -6.22 17.27
N LEU A 501 16.55 -7.54 17.31
CA LEU A 501 15.33 -8.18 17.83
C LEU A 501 15.03 -7.72 19.26
N TYR A 502 13.75 -7.48 19.53
CA TYR A 502 13.26 -7.09 20.85
C TYR A 502 12.00 -7.90 21.21
N THR A 503 11.83 -8.19 22.49
CA THR A 503 10.76 -9.05 23.02
C THR A 503 9.54 -8.26 23.53
N SER A 504 9.65 -6.93 23.62
CA SER A 504 8.62 -6.09 24.27
C SER A 504 7.23 -6.11 23.58
N SER A 505 7.17 -6.64 22.37
CA SER A 505 5.91 -6.79 21.63
C SER A 505 5.22 -8.15 21.84
N VAL A 506 5.87 -9.09 22.52
CA VAL A 506 5.32 -10.41 22.83
C VAL A 506 4.53 -10.34 24.13
N GLY A 507 3.28 -10.74 24.10
CA GLY A 507 2.37 -10.70 25.26
C GLY A 507 1.95 -9.29 25.64
N LEU A 508 2.16 -8.29 24.78
CA LEU A 508 1.77 -6.90 25.05
C LEU A 508 0.24 -6.76 25.26
N TRP A 509 -0.56 -7.56 24.56
CA TRP A 509 -2.01 -7.57 24.71
C TRP A 509 -2.49 -7.76 26.15
N LYS A 510 -1.72 -8.47 26.99
CA LYS A 510 -2.03 -8.71 28.42
C LYS A 510 -2.13 -7.41 29.23
N LYS A 511 -1.46 -6.33 28.80
CA LYS A 511 -1.56 -5.01 29.42
C LYS A 511 -2.87 -4.29 29.12
N TYR A 512 -3.65 -4.82 28.18
CA TYR A 512 -4.92 -4.28 27.67
C TYR A 512 -6.04 -5.33 27.74
N GLU A 513 -5.87 -6.39 28.55
CA GLU A 513 -6.78 -7.55 28.57
C GLU A 513 -8.24 -7.15 28.77
N THR A 514 -8.50 -6.21 29.69
CA THR A 514 -9.84 -5.71 29.97
C THR A 514 -10.46 -5.01 28.75
N GLU A 515 -9.70 -4.17 28.09
CA GLU A 515 -10.16 -3.40 26.95
C GLU A 515 -10.30 -4.26 25.68
N LEU A 516 -9.57 -5.36 25.61
CA LEU A 516 -9.59 -6.32 24.49
C LEU A 516 -10.62 -7.44 24.68
N GLU A 517 -11.43 -7.42 25.73
CA GLU A 517 -12.47 -8.44 25.99
C GLU A 517 -13.36 -8.75 24.76
N PRO A 518 -13.84 -7.75 23.95
CA PRO A 518 -14.60 -8.06 22.73
C PRO A 518 -13.85 -8.92 21.73
N LEU A 519 -12.57 -8.63 21.47
CA LEU A 519 -11.69 -9.41 20.61
C LEU A 519 -11.43 -10.81 21.15
N ILE A 520 -11.14 -10.91 22.47
CA ILE A 520 -10.87 -12.19 23.15
C ILE A 520 -12.06 -13.13 23.03
N LYS A 521 -13.28 -12.62 23.18
CA LYS A 521 -14.51 -13.42 23.06
C LYS A 521 -14.69 -14.00 21.65
N ILE A 522 -14.35 -13.27 20.62
CA ILE A 522 -14.50 -13.71 19.23
C ILE A 522 -13.45 -14.77 18.90
N LEU A 523 -12.19 -14.54 19.26
CA LEU A 523 -11.11 -15.50 18.99
C LEU A 523 -11.25 -16.81 19.79
N LYS A 524 -11.93 -16.81 20.95
CA LYS A 524 -12.19 -18.02 21.76
C LYS A 524 -13.40 -18.83 21.32
N LYS A 525 -14.30 -18.28 20.50
CA LYS A 525 -15.52 -18.99 20.08
C LYS A 525 -15.29 -20.09 19.06
N GLU A 526 -14.15 -20.09 18.37
CA GLU A 526 -13.84 -21.02 17.28
C GLU A 526 -12.65 -21.97 17.61
N ASN A 527 -12.10 -21.89 18.83
CA ASN A 527 -11.16 -22.86 19.41
C ASN A 527 -11.93 -23.77 20.40
#